data_7c1270281f606792933c3f480f62f521
#
_entry.id   7c1270281f606792933c3f480f62f521
#
_cell.length_a   1.000
_cell.length_b   1.000
_cell.length_c   1.000
_cell.angle_alpha   90.00
_cell.angle_beta   90.00
_cell.angle_gamma   90.00
#
_symmetry.space_group_name_H-M   'P 1'
#
loop_
_entity.id
_entity.type
_entity.pdbx_description
1 polymer ?
#
loop_
_entity_poly.entity_id
_entity_poly.type
_entity_poly.pdbx_seq_one_letter_code
_entity_poly.pdbx_strand_id
1 'polypeptide(L)'
;MKDRVEILAPAGSMECLKAAIAAGADAVYTGGALFGARAYAHNLTEEELLEVIDYVHLHGRRLYLTVNTLIKDREMEKQMYDYLLPYYRQGLDAVIVQDIGLFRFIRKHFPDLPIHASTQMTLTGVDGAKFLEKEGAQRIVTSRELSMAEVKKIADETELEIESFVHGALCYCYSGQCLFSSFIGGRSGNRGQCAQPCRLLYRTPEAKRPQYLLSLKDICTLELIPEMIESGIYSFKIEGRMKKPEYAAAVAFQYRKYADLYLKYYEECPAEEDPAAYAMKKYRVREEDRQMLLDLYNRGGFHTGYYHTQNGREMISLNRPNHAGVPAVKVLAKKGRNVTAKALTDLYPQDIIELPMRKGREKADNYTCKDAVRKGMNVQIPVFADTPFKRDEIWMRTRNSTLIDTLREEFVNGKIK
;
A
#
# COMPACT_ATOMS: atom_id res chain seq x y z
N MET A 1 0.31 -13.64 26.87
CA MET A 1 1.14 -13.03 25.81
C MET A 1 0.19 -12.55 24.73
N LYS A 2 0.29 -11.31 24.29
CA LYS A 2 -0.56 -10.84 23.18
C LYS A 2 -0.07 -11.46 21.88
N ASP A 3 -0.98 -11.91 21.00
CA ASP A 3 -0.62 -12.59 19.78
C ASP A 3 0.15 -11.67 18.83
N ARG A 4 1.12 -12.23 18.13
CA ARG A 4 1.88 -11.53 17.09
C ARG A 4 0.97 -11.22 15.90
N VAL A 5 0.90 -9.95 15.51
CA VAL A 5 0.17 -9.55 14.30
C VAL A 5 0.89 -10.00 13.02
N GLU A 6 0.12 -10.33 12.01
CA GLU A 6 0.60 -10.69 10.69
C GLU A 6 0.89 -9.44 9.85
N ILE A 7 2.08 -9.33 9.27
CA ILE A 7 2.40 -8.34 8.24
C ILE A 7 2.15 -8.98 6.87
N LEU A 8 1.09 -8.53 6.19
CA LEU A 8 0.68 -9.05 4.89
C LEU A 8 1.15 -8.11 3.77
N ALA A 9 2.20 -8.53 3.06
CA ALA A 9 2.84 -7.73 2.01
C ALA A 9 2.30 -8.04 0.61
N PRO A 10 2.27 -7.03 -0.29
CA PRO A 10 1.90 -7.24 -1.69
C PRO A 10 3.05 -7.86 -2.48
N ALA A 11 2.75 -8.83 -3.35
CA ALA A 11 3.70 -9.38 -4.30
C ALA A 11 3.15 -9.30 -5.74
N GLY A 12 3.76 -8.46 -6.56
CA GLY A 12 3.46 -8.34 -7.99
C GLY A 12 4.44 -9.10 -8.89
N SER A 13 5.50 -9.68 -8.31
CA SER A 13 6.51 -10.50 -8.98
C SER A 13 7.24 -11.36 -7.96
N MET A 14 7.97 -12.37 -8.41
CA MET A 14 8.85 -13.17 -7.55
C MET A 14 9.90 -12.31 -6.81
N GLU A 15 10.46 -11.28 -7.46
CA GLU A 15 11.41 -10.36 -6.83
C GLU A 15 10.76 -9.57 -5.67
N CYS A 16 9.53 -9.06 -5.87
CA CYS A 16 8.78 -8.38 -4.81
C CYS A 16 8.47 -9.30 -3.62
N LEU A 17 8.10 -10.55 -3.91
CA LEU A 17 7.82 -11.56 -2.90
C LEU A 17 9.05 -11.86 -2.05
N LYS A 18 10.17 -12.18 -2.68
CA LYS A 18 11.44 -12.45 -1.99
C LYS A 18 11.87 -11.29 -1.12
N ALA A 19 11.79 -10.07 -1.65
CA ALA A 19 12.14 -8.85 -0.91
C ALA A 19 11.22 -8.61 0.30
N ALA A 20 9.91 -8.85 0.17
CA ALA A 20 8.96 -8.71 1.27
C ALA A 20 9.21 -9.73 2.40
N ILE A 21 9.49 -11.00 2.04
CA ILE A 21 9.83 -12.05 3.01
C ILE A 21 11.14 -11.72 3.73
N ALA A 22 12.18 -11.31 3.00
CA ALA A 22 13.46 -10.90 3.56
C ALA A 22 13.31 -9.72 4.55
N ALA A 23 12.33 -8.85 4.31
CA ALA A 23 12.01 -7.70 5.15
C ALA A 23 11.09 -8.03 6.35
N GLY A 24 10.73 -9.30 6.56
CA GLY A 24 9.98 -9.76 7.72
C GLY A 24 8.46 -9.82 7.54
N ALA A 25 7.95 -9.86 6.31
CA ALA A 25 6.55 -10.18 6.06
C ALA A 25 6.23 -11.61 6.54
N ASP A 26 5.09 -11.78 7.22
CA ASP A 26 4.60 -13.08 7.68
C ASP A 26 3.80 -13.81 6.62
N ALA A 27 3.15 -13.02 5.76
CA ALA A 27 2.40 -13.52 4.62
C ALA A 27 2.56 -12.58 3.42
N VAL A 28 2.36 -13.12 2.23
CA VAL A 28 2.30 -12.34 0.99
C VAL A 28 1.02 -12.63 0.23
N TYR A 29 0.49 -11.63 -0.47
CA TYR A 29 -0.65 -11.84 -1.34
C TYR A 29 -0.31 -11.47 -2.78
N THR A 30 -0.76 -12.30 -3.71
CA THR A 30 -0.53 -12.13 -5.15
C THR A 30 -1.79 -12.43 -5.95
N GLY A 31 -1.74 -12.22 -7.25
CA GLY A 31 -2.77 -12.64 -8.19
C GLY A 31 -2.19 -13.54 -9.25
N GLY A 32 -2.96 -14.53 -9.65
CA GLY A 32 -2.66 -15.34 -10.81
C GLY A 32 -3.12 -14.66 -12.11
N ALA A 33 -2.93 -15.35 -13.22
CA ALA A 33 -3.27 -14.88 -14.56
C ALA A 33 -4.76 -14.51 -14.75
N LEU A 34 -5.66 -15.13 -13.95
CA LEU A 34 -7.11 -14.93 -14.04
C LEU A 34 -7.70 -14.42 -12.72
N PHE A 35 -8.88 -13.84 -12.78
CA PHE A 35 -9.77 -13.51 -11.66
C PHE A 35 -9.22 -12.54 -10.59
N GLY A 36 -8.07 -11.89 -10.82
CA GLY A 36 -7.48 -10.92 -9.91
C GLY A 36 -7.92 -9.48 -10.17
N ALA A 37 -8.09 -8.67 -9.09
CA ALA A 37 -8.47 -7.25 -9.17
C ALA A 37 -7.41 -6.32 -9.78
N ARG A 38 -6.33 -6.83 -10.33
CA ARG A 38 -5.25 -6.09 -11.00
C ARG A 38 -4.90 -6.75 -12.34
N ALA A 39 -5.87 -6.76 -13.27
CA ALA A 39 -5.72 -7.40 -14.58
C ALA A 39 -4.54 -6.90 -15.43
N TYR A 40 -4.05 -5.68 -15.16
CA TYR A 40 -2.90 -5.06 -15.86
C TYR A 40 -1.58 -5.11 -15.05
N ALA A 41 -1.56 -5.77 -13.90
CA ALA A 41 -0.31 -6.07 -13.21
C ALA A 41 0.41 -7.21 -13.93
N HIS A 42 1.70 -7.35 -13.70
CA HIS A 42 2.40 -8.60 -14.01
C HIS A 42 1.86 -9.66 -13.07
N ASN A 43 0.97 -10.52 -13.60
CA ASN A 43 0.41 -11.64 -12.83
C ASN A 43 1.25 -12.88 -13.08
N LEU A 44 1.44 -13.68 -12.03
CA LEU A 44 2.22 -14.90 -12.10
C LEU A 44 1.50 -15.98 -12.94
N THR A 45 2.25 -16.77 -13.69
CA THR A 45 1.75 -17.98 -14.38
C THR A 45 1.39 -19.05 -13.36
N GLU A 46 0.81 -20.16 -13.81
CA GLU A 46 0.51 -21.30 -12.96
C GLU A 46 1.80 -21.89 -12.36
N GLU A 47 2.80 -22.12 -13.20
CA GLU A 47 4.10 -22.65 -12.79
C GLU A 47 4.80 -21.74 -11.77
N GLU A 48 4.83 -20.43 -12.05
CA GLU A 48 5.40 -19.47 -11.11
C GLU A 48 4.65 -19.45 -9.77
N LEU A 49 3.32 -19.60 -9.77
CA LEU A 49 2.54 -19.64 -8.53
C LEU A 49 2.82 -20.90 -7.70
N LEU A 50 2.99 -22.06 -8.35
CA LEU A 50 3.37 -23.30 -7.66
C LEU A 50 4.76 -23.17 -7.03
N GLU A 51 5.74 -22.63 -7.75
CA GLU A 51 7.07 -22.31 -7.21
C GLU A 51 7.01 -21.33 -6.03
N VAL A 52 6.12 -20.34 -6.12
CA VAL A 52 5.92 -19.34 -5.05
C VAL A 52 5.34 -19.98 -3.79
N ILE A 53 4.38 -20.91 -3.90
CA ILE A 53 3.83 -21.63 -2.73
C ILE A 53 4.96 -22.38 -2.01
N ASP A 54 5.76 -23.16 -2.74
CA ASP A 54 6.89 -23.90 -2.15
C ASP A 54 7.91 -22.94 -1.51
N TYR A 55 8.23 -21.86 -2.22
CA TYR A 55 9.19 -20.87 -1.70
C TYR A 55 8.75 -20.23 -0.39
N VAL A 56 7.49 -19.81 -0.27
CA VAL A 56 7.00 -19.17 0.97
C VAL A 56 6.94 -20.17 2.13
N HIS A 57 6.55 -21.42 1.85
CA HIS A 57 6.50 -22.49 2.85
C HIS A 57 7.90 -22.86 3.36
N LEU A 58 8.91 -22.93 2.49
CA LEU A 58 10.31 -23.15 2.89
C LEU A 58 10.82 -22.07 3.86
N HIS A 59 10.25 -20.87 3.80
CA HIS A 59 10.59 -19.76 4.71
C HIS A 59 9.62 -19.64 5.91
N GLY A 60 8.72 -20.62 6.11
CA GLY A 60 7.71 -20.58 7.18
C GLY A 60 6.74 -19.42 7.04
N ARG A 61 6.43 -19.02 5.80
CA ARG A 61 5.50 -17.90 5.48
C ARG A 61 4.26 -18.44 4.77
N ARG A 62 3.27 -17.56 4.54
CA ARG A 62 1.99 -17.90 3.92
C ARG A 62 1.77 -17.17 2.61
N LEU A 63 1.06 -17.81 1.69
CA LEU A 63 0.64 -17.21 0.42
C LEU A 63 -0.89 -17.12 0.34
N TYR A 64 -1.41 -15.92 0.01
CA TYR A 64 -2.82 -15.72 -0.24
C TYR A 64 -3.06 -15.33 -1.69
N LEU A 65 -3.86 -16.12 -2.40
CA LEU A 65 -4.20 -15.89 -3.80
C LEU A 65 -5.44 -15.00 -3.93
N THR A 66 -5.33 -13.89 -4.67
CA THR A 66 -6.49 -13.03 -4.94
C THR A 66 -7.33 -13.59 -6.09
N VAL A 67 -8.56 -14.01 -5.77
CA VAL A 67 -9.63 -14.38 -6.71
C VAL A 67 -10.80 -13.41 -6.47
N ASN A 68 -10.50 -12.12 -6.48
CA ASN A 68 -11.32 -11.05 -5.92
C ASN A 68 -11.96 -10.15 -6.99
N THR A 69 -12.46 -10.75 -8.03
CA THR A 69 -13.33 -10.13 -9.03
C THR A 69 -14.72 -10.75 -8.99
N LEU A 70 -15.73 -10.06 -9.54
CA LEU A 70 -17.03 -10.68 -9.81
C LEU A 70 -16.89 -11.76 -10.88
N ILE A 71 -17.53 -12.90 -10.69
CA ILE A 71 -17.43 -14.08 -11.54
C ILE A 71 -18.76 -14.27 -12.29
N LYS A 72 -18.69 -14.61 -13.57
CA LYS A 72 -19.87 -14.97 -14.38
C LYS A 72 -20.09 -16.48 -14.31
N ASP A 73 -21.34 -16.92 -14.43
CA ASP A 73 -21.72 -18.33 -14.37
C ASP A 73 -20.86 -19.21 -15.29
N ARG A 74 -20.65 -18.76 -16.53
CA ARG A 74 -19.81 -19.48 -17.49
C ARG A 74 -18.34 -19.66 -17.01
N GLU A 75 -17.80 -18.68 -16.30
CA GLU A 75 -16.43 -18.72 -15.76
C GLU A 75 -16.40 -19.67 -14.57
N MET A 76 -17.42 -19.63 -13.72
CA MET A 76 -17.59 -20.52 -12.60
C MET A 76 -17.66 -22.00 -13.02
N GLU A 77 -18.53 -22.29 -13.97
CA GLU A 77 -18.78 -23.66 -14.45
C GLU A 77 -17.61 -24.26 -15.23
N LYS A 78 -16.90 -23.46 -16.04
CA LYS A 78 -15.94 -23.99 -17.02
C LYS A 78 -14.48 -23.82 -16.65
N GLN A 79 -14.14 -22.93 -15.70
CA GLN A 79 -12.76 -22.56 -15.49
C GLN A 79 -12.35 -22.59 -14.01
N MET A 80 -13.26 -22.34 -13.09
CA MET A 80 -12.88 -22.07 -11.70
C MET A 80 -12.30 -23.29 -10.99
N TYR A 81 -12.86 -24.48 -11.24
CA TYR A 81 -12.38 -25.70 -10.62
C TYR A 81 -10.93 -26.01 -11.07
N ASP A 82 -10.70 -26.03 -12.37
CA ASP A 82 -9.39 -26.33 -12.95
C ASP A 82 -8.36 -25.25 -12.59
N TYR A 83 -8.78 -24.00 -12.48
CA TYR A 83 -7.92 -22.89 -12.06
C TYR A 83 -7.44 -23.03 -10.60
N LEU A 84 -8.29 -23.44 -9.66
CA LEU A 84 -7.94 -23.52 -8.25
C LEU A 84 -7.28 -24.84 -7.86
N LEU A 85 -7.59 -25.92 -8.55
CA LEU A 85 -7.16 -27.28 -8.18
C LEU A 85 -5.65 -27.46 -8.04
N PRO A 86 -4.79 -26.95 -8.96
CA PRO A 86 -3.34 -27.07 -8.82
C PRO A 86 -2.82 -26.42 -7.53
N TYR A 87 -3.28 -25.22 -7.22
CA TYR A 87 -2.85 -24.46 -6.04
C TYR A 87 -3.37 -25.09 -4.73
N TYR A 88 -4.60 -25.57 -4.73
CA TYR A 88 -5.16 -26.30 -3.60
C TYR A 88 -4.34 -27.55 -3.27
N ARG A 89 -3.97 -28.33 -4.29
CA ARG A 89 -3.12 -29.53 -4.15
C ARG A 89 -1.71 -29.20 -3.67
N GLN A 90 -1.18 -28.04 -4.05
CA GLN A 90 0.14 -27.54 -3.62
C GLN A 90 0.11 -27.00 -2.18
N GLY A 91 -1.08 -26.87 -1.54
CA GLY A 91 -1.20 -26.41 -0.18
C GLY A 91 -1.33 -24.88 -0.05
N LEU A 92 -1.97 -24.19 -1.02
CA LEU A 92 -2.27 -22.76 -0.92
C LEU A 92 -2.95 -22.43 0.42
N ASP A 93 -2.41 -21.43 1.13
CA ASP A 93 -2.84 -21.11 2.50
C ASP A 93 -4.22 -20.45 2.58
N ALA A 94 -4.60 -19.62 1.62
CA ALA A 94 -5.95 -19.05 1.53
C ALA A 94 -6.23 -18.39 0.18
N VAL A 95 -7.51 -18.15 -0.10
CA VAL A 95 -7.98 -17.32 -1.22
C VAL A 95 -8.69 -16.07 -0.71
N ILE A 96 -8.46 -14.93 -1.37
CA ILE A 96 -9.13 -13.67 -1.09
C ILE A 96 -10.25 -13.48 -2.12
N VAL A 97 -11.52 -13.54 -1.68
CA VAL A 97 -12.71 -13.67 -2.54
C VAL A 97 -13.63 -12.47 -2.41
N GLN A 98 -14.20 -12.01 -3.54
CA GLN A 98 -15.24 -10.97 -3.57
C GLN A 98 -16.63 -11.53 -3.85
N ASP A 99 -16.74 -12.52 -4.73
CA ASP A 99 -18.01 -13.03 -5.25
C ASP A 99 -18.62 -14.07 -4.31
N ILE A 100 -19.86 -13.87 -3.89
CA ILE A 100 -20.52 -14.78 -2.93
C ILE A 100 -20.84 -16.15 -3.55
N GLY A 101 -21.07 -16.22 -4.86
CA GLY A 101 -21.24 -17.47 -5.58
C GLY A 101 -19.95 -18.29 -5.57
N LEU A 102 -18.81 -17.60 -5.84
CA LEU A 102 -17.50 -18.22 -5.75
C LEU A 102 -17.17 -18.66 -4.31
N PHE A 103 -17.56 -17.88 -3.31
CA PHE A 103 -17.40 -18.25 -1.91
C PHE A 103 -18.02 -19.61 -1.61
N ARG A 104 -19.30 -19.80 -1.99
CA ARG A 104 -20.01 -21.07 -1.83
C ARG A 104 -19.44 -22.19 -2.70
N PHE A 105 -19.00 -21.86 -3.91
CA PHE A 105 -18.32 -22.84 -4.79
C PHE A 105 -17.08 -23.41 -4.14
N ILE A 106 -16.22 -22.55 -3.57
CA ILE A 106 -14.98 -22.97 -2.89
C ILE A 106 -15.32 -23.84 -1.66
N ARG A 107 -16.26 -23.43 -0.83
CA ARG A 107 -16.70 -24.23 0.33
C ARG A 107 -17.18 -25.63 -0.04
N LYS A 108 -17.80 -25.77 -1.21
CA LYS A 108 -18.30 -27.05 -1.72
C LYS A 108 -17.21 -27.93 -2.30
N HIS A 109 -16.27 -27.36 -3.08
CA HIS A 109 -15.33 -28.12 -3.89
C HIS A 109 -13.91 -28.19 -3.28
N PHE A 110 -13.56 -27.26 -2.40
CA PHE A 110 -12.27 -27.13 -1.72
C PHE A 110 -12.51 -26.83 -0.22
N PRO A 111 -13.10 -27.76 0.54
CA PRO A 111 -13.60 -27.50 1.89
C PRO A 111 -12.53 -27.08 2.89
N ASP A 112 -11.29 -27.51 2.69
CA ASP A 112 -10.16 -27.21 3.57
C ASP A 112 -9.41 -25.93 3.17
N LEU A 113 -9.79 -25.28 2.04
CA LEU A 113 -9.18 -24.04 1.61
C LEU A 113 -9.75 -22.84 2.36
N PRO A 114 -8.97 -22.14 3.20
CA PRO A 114 -9.41 -20.97 3.92
C PRO A 114 -9.85 -19.83 2.99
N ILE A 115 -10.93 -19.13 3.36
CA ILE A 115 -11.47 -18.03 2.58
C ILE A 115 -11.36 -16.73 3.38
N HIS A 116 -10.65 -15.75 2.81
CA HIS A 116 -10.60 -14.39 3.29
C HIS A 116 -11.60 -13.52 2.47
N ALA A 117 -12.60 -12.96 3.12
CA ALA A 117 -13.55 -12.07 2.46
C ALA A 117 -12.87 -10.76 2.07
N SER A 118 -12.82 -10.47 0.77
CA SER A 118 -12.14 -9.29 0.23
C SER A 118 -12.76 -7.97 0.70
N THR A 119 -11.96 -6.93 0.85
CA THR A 119 -12.46 -5.55 1.03
C THR A 119 -13.46 -5.14 -0.08
N GLN A 120 -13.41 -5.77 -1.24
CA GLN A 120 -14.35 -5.52 -2.34
C GLN A 120 -15.76 -6.08 -2.09
N MET A 121 -15.97 -6.90 -1.06
CA MET A 121 -17.31 -7.28 -0.57
C MET A 121 -18.02 -6.15 0.17
N THR A 122 -17.32 -5.01 0.39
CA THR A 122 -17.88 -3.82 1.03
C THR A 122 -18.38 -4.10 2.45
N LEU A 123 -17.59 -4.82 3.24
CA LEU A 123 -17.97 -5.09 4.62
C LEU A 123 -17.79 -3.83 5.47
N THR A 124 -18.91 -3.29 5.98
CA THR A 124 -18.97 -2.03 6.72
C THR A 124 -19.62 -2.16 8.10
N GLY A 125 -19.93 -3.37 8.57
CA GLY A 125 -20.60 -3.54 9.87
C GLY A 125 -20.68 -4.97 10.33
N VAL A 126 -21.12 -5.12 11.58
CA VAL A 126 -21.18 -6.39 12.33
C VAL A 126 -22.08 -7.42 11.66
N ASP A 127 -23.27 -7.02 11.20
CA ASP A 127 -24.23 -7.98 10.63
C ASP A 127 -23.68 -8.63 9.36
N GLY A 128 -22.96 -7.85 8.53
CA GLY A 128 -22.26 -8.37 7.36
C GLY A 128 -21.12 -9.31 7.75
N ALA A 129 -20.41 -9.02 8.83
CA ALA A 129 -19.36 -9.89 9.36
C ALA A 129 -19.93 -11.22 9.86
N LYS A 130 -20.97 -11.19 10.68
CA LYS A 130 -21.69 -12.38 11.15
C LYS A 130 -22.27 -13.23 10.01
N PHE A 131 -22.76 -12.58 8.95
CA PHE A 131 -23.20 -13.29 7.76
C PHE A 131 -22.04 -14.06 7.10
N LEU A 132 -20.90 -13.42 6.90
CA LEU A 132 -19.73 -14.05 6.29
C LEU A 132 -19.12 -15.15 7.17
N GLU A 133 -19.12 -14.96 8.49
CA GLU A 133 -18.73 -15.97 9.46
C GLU A 133 -19.59 -17.22 9.33
N LYS A 134 -20.92 -17.05 9.27
CA LYS A 134 -21.88 -18.16 9.06
C LYS A 134 -21.69 -18.85 7.72
N GLU A 135 -21.32 -18.12 6.65
CA GLU A 135 -20.97 -18.71 5.35
C GLU A 135 -19.62 -19.44 5.38
N GLY A 136 -18.83 -19.29 6.45
CA GLY A 136 -17.56 -19.97 6.68
C GLY A 136 -16.32 -19.20 6.26
N ALA A 137 -16.35 -17.84 6.28
CA ALA A 137 -15.15 -17.04 6.23
C ALA A 137 -14.27 -17.32 7.44
N GLN A 138 -12.96 -17.37 7.24
CA GLN A 138 -12.00 -17.40 8.33
C GLN A 138 -11.53 -15.98 8.68
N ARG A 139 -11.44 -15.11 7.67
CA ARG A 139 -10.95 -13.74 7.79
C ARG A 139 -11.79 -12.78 6.97
N ILE A 140 -11.92 -11.57 7.46
CA ILE A 140 -12.49 -10.47 6.71
C ILE A 140 -11.47 -9.35 6.51
N VAL A 141 -11.45 -8.79 5.28
CA VAL A 141 -10.72 -7.56 4.99
C VAL A 141 -11.69 -6.40 5.08
N THR A 142 -11.58 -5.59 6.13
CA THR A 142 -12.48 -4.47 6.37
C THR A 142 -12.50 -3.47 5.21
N SER A 143 -13.63 -2.82 4.98
CA SER A 143 -13.67 -1.64 4.12
C SER A 143 -12.77 -0.54 4.68
N ARG A 144 -12.09 0.20 3.79
CA ARG A 144 -11.14 1.26 4.20
C ARG A 144 -11.82 2.48 4.82
N GLU A 145 -13.13 2.54 4.70
CA GLU A 145 -14.01 3.61 5.15
C GLU A 145 -14.44 3.47 6.61
N LEU A 146 -14.12 2.34 7.26
CA LEU A 146 -14.43 2.10 8.67
C LEU A 146 -13.53 2.90 9.60
N SER A 147 -14.14 3.44 10.65
CA SER A 147 -13.44 3.99 11.81
C SER A 147 -12.84 2.88 12.68
N MET A 148 -11.89 3.22 13.53
CA MET A 148 -11.28 2.27 14.47
C MET A 148 -12.34 1.66 15.42
N ALA A 149 -13.31 2.45 15.87
CA ALA A 149 -14.38 1.99 16.72
C ALA A 149 -15.30 0.96 16.04
N GLU A 150 -15.61 1.16 14.74
CA GLU A 150 -16.38 0.20 13.95
C GLU A 150 -15.62 -1.10 13.72
N VAL A 151 -14.31 -1.02 13.44
CA VAL A 151 -13.46 -2.21 13.31
C VAL A 151 -13.40 -2.98 14.61
N LYS A 152 -13.19 -2.28 15.75
CA LYS A 152 -13.18 -2.90 17.07
C LYS A 152 -14.52 -3.60 17.38
N LYS A 153 -15.65 -2.97 17.06
CA LYS A 153 -16.96 -3.56 17.27
C LYS A 153 -17.15 -4.86 16.49
N ILE A 154 -16.63 -4.95 15.26
CA ILE A 154 -16.65 -6.18 14.48
C ILE A 154 -15.78 -7.26 15.15
N ALA A 155 -14.57 -6.89 15.58
CA ALA A 155 -13.67 -7.82 16.27
C ALA A 155 -14.24 -8.34 17.60
N ASP A 156 -14.94 -7.49 18.36
CA ASP A 156 -15.55 -7.86 19.64
C ASP A 156 -16.78 -8.77 19.48
N GLU A 157 -17.44 -8.75 18.30
CA GLU A 157 -18.72 -9.44 18.08
C GLU A 157 -18.65 -10.65 17.12
N THR A 158 -17.45 -11.01 16.64
CA THR A 158 -17.21 -12.18 15.77
C THR A 158 -15.92 -12.88 16.13
N GLU A 159 -15.80 -14.16 15.77
CA GLU A 159 -14.56 -14.94 15.90
C GLU A 159 -13.65 -14.83 14.66
N LEU A 160 -13.97 -13.93 13.73
CA LEU A 160 -13.24 -13.76 12.49
C LEU A 160 -11.89 -13.07 12.74
N GLU A 161 -10.86 -13.51 12.04
CA GLU A 161 -9.63 -12.73 11.92
C GLU A 161 -9.90 -11.41 11.18
N ILE A 162 -9.47 -10.30 11.77
CA ILE A 162 -9.64 -8.97 11.17
C ILE A 162 -8.36 -8.56 10.42
N GLU A 163 -8.50 -8.30 9.12
CA GLU A 163 -7.45 -7.75 8.26
C GLU A 163 -7.83 -6.33 7.87
N SER A 164 -6.90 -5.38 8.01
CA SER A 164 -7.13 -3.99 7.63
C SER A 164 -5.94 -3.40 6.88
N PHE A 165 -6.21 -2.45 5.96
CA PHE A 165 -5.14 -1.76 5.23
C PHE A 165 -4.43 -0.76 6.12
N VAL A 166 -3.10 -0.86 6.14
CA VAL A 166 -2.25 -0.01 6.98
C VAL A 166 -1.40 0.98 6.18
N HIS A 167 -1.08 0.67 4.92
CA HIS A 167 -0.21 1.51 4.10
C HIS A 167 -0.57 1.48 2.62
N GLY A 168 -0.35 2.61 1.92
CA GLY A 168 -0.46 2.73 0.48
C GLY A 168 -1.73 3.43 -0.02
N ALA A 169 -2.14 3.14 -1.24
CA ALA A 169 -3.19 3.89 -1.91
C ALA A 169 -4.58 3.71 -1.30
N LEU A 170 -5.29 4.83 -1.12
CA LEU A 170 -6.72 4.85 -0.82
C LEU A 170 -7.56 5.00 -2.10
N CYS A 171 -8.76 4.42 -2.10
CA CYS A 171 -9.79 4.66 -3.09
C CYS A 171 -10.65 5.87 -2.70
N TYR A 172 -11.11 6.64 -3.69
CA TYR A 172 -12.02 7.76 -3.47
C TYR A 172 -13.45 7.28 -3.15
N CYS A 173 -13.88 6.19 -3.79
CA CYS A 173 -15.18 5.59 -3.61
C CYS A 173 -15.11 4.49 -2.54
N TYR A 174 -16.26 4.13 -1.95
CA TYR A 174 -16.37 2.94 -1.12
C TYR A 174 -15.75 1.72 -1.76
N SER A 175 -15.07 0.92 -0.96
CA SER A 175 -14.38 -0.30 -1.40
C SER A 175 -15.36 -1.23 -2.13
N GLY A 176 -14.99 -1.65 -3.36
CA GLY A 176 -15.81 -2.56 -4.18
C GLY A 176 -17.01 -1.92 -4.90
N GLN A 177 -17.40 -0.66 -4.62
CA GLN A 177 -18.62 -0.02 -5.15
C GLN A 177 -18.37 0.98 -6.29
N CYS A 178 -17.13 1.09 -6.78
CA CYS A 178 -16.79 2.09 -7.79
C CYS A 178 -17.15 1.65 -9.21
N LEU A 179 -18.07 2.37 -9.84
CA LEU A 179 -18.42 2.21 -11.26
C LEU A 179 -17.79 3.28 -12.17
N PHE A 180 -17.00 4.20 -11.64
CA PHE A 180 -16.52 5.37 -12.36
C PHE A 180 -15.73 5.00 -13.63
N SER A 181 -14.83 4.03 -13.54
CA SER A 181 -14.04 3.56 -14.69
C SER A 181 -14.89 2.89 -15.77
N SER A 182 -15.98 2.23 -15.37
CA SER A 182 -16.93 1.60 -16.29
C SER A 182 -17.71 2.65 -17.09
N PHE A 183 -18.19 3.70 -16.42
CA PHE A 183 -18.96 4.78 -17.08
C PHE A 183 -18.13 5.61 -18.04
N ILE A 184 -16.90 5.96 -17.69
CA ILE A 184 -16.06 6.81 -18.53
C ILE A 184 -15.43 6.05 -19.69
N GLY A 185 -15.01 4.79 -19.49
CA GLY A 185 -14.17 4.08 -20.45
C GLY A 185 -14.51 2.61 -20.66
N GLY A 186 -15.67 2.12 -20.21
CA GLY A 186 -16.09 0.72 -20.37
C GLY A 186 -15.21 -0.29 -19.62
N ARG A 187 -14.35 0.17 -18.69
CA ARG A 187 -13.38 -0.67 -17.93
C ARG A 187 -13.90 -0.94 -16.53
N SER A 188 -14.30 -2.18 -16.24
CA SER A 188 -14.83 -2.53 -14.93
C SER A 188 -13.75 -2.61 -13.85
N GLY A 189 -13.83 -1.73 -12.86
CA GLY A 189 -12.98 -1.79 -11.66
C GLY A 189 -13.19 -3.08 -10.86
N ASN A 190 -14.42 -3.59 -10.79
CA ASN A 190 -14.79 -4.83 -10.11
C ASN A 190 -14.36 -6.10 -10.86
N ARG A 191 -13.80 -5.92 -12.05
CA ARG A 191 -13.19 -6.98 -12.86
C ARG A 191 -11.70 -6.72 -13.11
N GLY A 192 -11.06 -5.97 -12.21
CA GLY A 192 -9.62 -5.71 -12.24
C GLY A 192 -9.13 -4.67 -13.24
N GLN A 193 -10.03 -3.96 -13.94
CA GLN A 193 -9.68 -3.08 -15.07
C GLN A 193 -9.79 -1.59 -14.73
N CYS A 194 -9.71 -1.20 -13.47
CA CYS A 194 -9.78 0.19 -13.05
C CYS A 194 -8.75 1.08 -13.77
N ALA A 195 -9.23 2.11 -14.52
CA ALA A 195 -8.38 3.09 -15.18
C ALA A 195 -7.95 4.25 -14.28
N GLN A 196 -8.31 4.23 -13.00
CA GLN A 196 -8.02 5.27 -12.02
C GLN A 196 -8.51 6.68 -12.43
N PRO A 197 -9.77 6.87 -12.91
CA PRO A 197 -10.26 8.19 -13.31
C PRO A 197 -10.21 9.20 -12.14
N CYS A 198 -10.36 8.77 -10.90
CA CYS A 198 -10.17 9.62 -9.72
C CYS A 198 -8.75 10.26 -9.62
N ARG A 199 -7.79 9.81 -10.40
CA ARG A 199 -6.42 10.35 -10.47
C ARG A 199 -6.19 11.29 -11.67
N LEU A 200 -7.25 11.70 -12.36
CA LEU A 200 -7.20 12.66 -13.45
C LEU A 200 -7.43 14.10 -12.96
N LEU A 201 -7.09 15.06 -13.81
CA LEU A 201 -7.38 16.48 -13.58
C LEU A 201 -8.85 16.78 -13.83
N TYR A 202 -9.49 17.46 -12.89
CA TYR A 202 -10.85 17.95 -13.01
C TYR A 202 -10.89 19.46 -12.82
N ARG A 203 -11.86 20.11 -13.45
CA ARG A 203 -12.13 21.53 -13.33
C ARG A 203 -13.59 21.73 -12.91
N THR A 204 -13.79 22.55 -11.89
CA THR A 204 -15.12 23.08 -11.57
C THR A 204 -15.29 24.47 -12.19
N PRO A 205 -16.53 24.97 -12.36
CA PRO A 205 -16.75 26.32 -12.86
C PRO A 205 -16.01 27.40 -12.06
N GLU A 206 -15.88 27.22 -10.76
CA GLU A 206 -15.25 28.15 -9.81
C GLU A 206 -13.74 28.04 -9.76
N ALA A 207 -13.19 26.92 -10.26
CA ALA A 207 -11.75 26.68 -10.17
C ALA A 207 -10.97 27.46 -11.24
N LYS A 208 -9.96 28.22 -10.83
CA LYS A 208 -9.06 28.95 -11.72
C LYS A 208 -8.25 28.02 -12.64
N ARG A 209 -7.95 26.80 -12.19
CA ARG A 209 -7.17 25.80 -12.92
C ARG A 209 -7.65 24.38 -12.60
N PRO A 210 -7.45 23.39 -13.50
CA PRO A 210 -7.70 21.99 -13.18
C PRO A 210 -6.87 21.51 -12.00
N GLN A 211 -7.44 20.60 -11.18
CA GLN A 211 -6.80 20.01 -10.01
C GLN A 211 -7.17 18.53 -9.90
N TYR A 212 -6.41 17.77 -9.12
CA TYR A 212 -6.69 16.36 -8.84
C TYR A 212 -7.72 16.23 -7.68
N LEU A 213 -8.95 16.69 -7.95
CA LEU A 213 -10.01 16.87 -6.93
C LEU A 213 -10.43 15.57 -6.23
N LEU A 214 -10.21 14.42 -6.86
CA LEU A 214 -10.60 13.09 -6.37
C LEU A 214 -9.39 12.23 -5.98
N SER A 215 -8.18 12.79 -6.04
CA SER A 215 -6.95 12.05 -5.75
C SER A 215 -6.65 12.07 -4.26
N LEU A 216 -6.78 10.93 -3.58
CA LEU A 216 -6.43 10.81 -2.16
C LEU A 216 -4.92 10.65 -1.97
N LYS A 217 -4.41 11.11 -0.83
CA LYS A 217 -3.09 10.77 -0.29
C LYS A 217 -2.99 9.28 0.00
N ASP A 218 -1.79 8.77 0.19
CA ASP A 218 -1.59 7.41 0.67
C ASP A 218 -1.87 7.32 2.18
N ILE A 219 -2.41 6.17 2.60
CA ILE A 219 -2.54 5.85 4.03
C ILE A 219 -1.16 5.47 4.59
N CYS A 220 -0.89 5.89 5.82
CA CYS A 220 0.21 5.43 6.66
C CYS A 220 -0.26 5.45 8.11
N THR A 221 -0.24 4.31 8.77
CA THR A 221 -0.78 4.12 10.12
C THR A 221 0.29 3.70 11.13
N LEU A 222 1.57 4.01 10.88
CA LEU A 222 2.65 3.64 11.81
C LEU A 222 2.35 4.11 13.24
N GLU A 223 1.86 5.34 13.40
CA GLU A 223 1.53 5.92 14.68
C GLU A 223 0.30 5.26 15.35
N LEU A 224 -0.55 4.60 14.56
CA LEU A 224 -1.77 3.94 15.03
C LEU A 224 -1.60 2.44 15.33
N ILE A 225 -0.41 1.87 15.12
CA ILE A 225 -0.17 0.43 15.34
C ILE A 225 -0.64 -0.05 16.72
N PRO A 226 -0.35 0.66 17.85
CA PRO A 226 -0.88 0.27 19.15
C PRO A 226 -2.40 0.15 19.18
N GLU A 227 -3.10 1.18 18.71
CA GLU A 227 -4.55 1.22 18.71
C GLU A 227 -5.16 0.15 17.77
N MET A 228 -4.54 -0.09 16.62
CA MET A 228 -4.96 -1.14 15.69
C MET A 228 -4.86 -2.52 16.31
N ILE A 229 -3.78 -2.81 17.04
CA ILE A 229 -3.58 -4.07 17.76
C ILE A 229 -4.63 -4.22 18.87
N GLU A 230 -4.87 -3.14 19.65
CA GLU A 230 -5.86 -3.16 20.74
C GLU A 230 -7.31 -3.20 20.23
N SER A 231 -7.53 -2.84 18.97
CA SER A 231 -8.83 -2.96 18.31
C SER A 231 -9.07 -4.34 17.68
N GLY A 232 -8.18 -5.31 17.91
CA GLY A 232 -8.34 -6.69 17.42
C GLY A 232 -7.95 -6.91 15.95
N ILE A 233 -7.24 -5.96 15.32
CA ILE A 233 -6.74 -6.17 13.95
C ILE A 233 -5.55 -7.12 14.02
N TYR A 234 -5.72 -8.31 13.46
CA TYR A 234 -4.71 -9.35 13.40
C TYR A 234 -3.76 -9.19 12.22
N SER A 235 -4.25 -8.85 11.02
CA SER A 235 -3.46 -8.78 9.80
C SER A 235 -3.35 -7.36 9.26
N PHE A 236 -2.11 -6.87 9.13
CA PHE A 236 -1.74 -5.54 8.64
C PHE A 236 -1.44 -5.61 7.14
N LYS A 237 -2.43 -5.27 6.32
CA LYS A 237 -2.31 -5.36 4.87
C LYS A 237 -1.70 -4.12 4.24
N ILE A 238 -0.65 -4.32 3.46
CA ILE A 238 0.03 -3.27 2.70
C ILE A 238 -0.53 -3.26 1.26
N GLU A 239 -1.03 -2.11 0.79
CA GLU A 239 -1.43 -1.94 -0.63
C GLU A 239 -0.20 -1.65 -1.49
N GLY A 240 -0.05 -2.38 -2.61
CA GLY A 240 1.11 -2.10 -3.46
C GLY A 240 1.49 -3.15 -4.50
N ARG A 241 0.58 -4.02 -4.97
CA ARG A 241 0.89 -5.08 -5.97
C ARG A 241 1.58 -4.59 -7.25
N MET A 242 1.40 -3.32 -7.62
CA MET A 242 2.07 -2.70 -8.77
C MET A 242 3.30 -1.87 -8.39
N LYS A 243 3.79 -2.02 -7.17
CA LYS A 243 4.98 -1.33 -6.66
C LYS A 243 6.23 -2.17 -6.88
N LYS A 244 7.40 -1.50 -6.77
CA LYS A 244 8.69 -2.13 -6.91
C LYS A 244 9.08 -2.93 -5.65
N PRO A 245 10.04 -3.85 -5.74
CA PRO A 245 10.52 -4.66 -4.60
C PRO A 245 10.97 -3.82 -3.40
N GLU A 246 11.66 -2.70 -3.64
CA GLU A 246 12.14 -1.81 -2.58
C GLU A 246 10.99 -1.23 -1.74
N TYR A 247 9.85 -0.94 -2.39
CA TYR A 247 8.66 -0.47 -1.68
C TYR A 247 8.04 -1.58 -0.82
N ALA A 248 7.86 -2.77 -1.39
CA ALA A 248 7.26 -3.89 -0.65
C ALA A 248 8.11 -4.24 0.59
N ALA A 249 9.44 -4.30 0.42
CA ALA A 249 10.37 -4.57 1.49
C ALA A 249 10.38 -3.47 2.55
N ALA A 250 10.60 -2.22 2.17
CA ALA A 250 10.72 -1.12 3.14
C ALA A 250 9.46 -0.94 3.98
N VAL A 251 8.28 -1.04 3.35
CA VAL A 251 7.01 -0.92 4.09
C VAL A 251 6.82 -2.11 5.02
N ALA A 252 7.03 -3.36 4.56
CA ALA A 252 6.93 -4.55 5.39
C ALA A 252 7.88 -4.48 6.59
N PHE A 253 9.14 -4.09 6.36
CA PHE A 253 10.14 -3.92 7.42
C PHE A 253 9.71 -2.91 8.47
N GLN A 254 9.20 -1.74 8.07
CA GLN A 254 8.79 -0.72 9.03
C GLN A 254 7.57 -1.18 9.86
N TYR A 255 6.56 -1.77 9.22
CA TYR A 255 5.40 -2.26 9.98
C TYR A 255 5.77 -3.42 10.90
N ARG A 256 6.65 -4.35 10.50
CA ARG A 256 7.17 -5.41 11.38
C ARG A 256 7.93 -4.83 12.56
N LYS A 257 8.88 -3.93 12.31
CA LYS A 257 9.68 -3.24 13.32
C LYS A 257 8.80 -2.57 14.38
N TYR A 258 7.80 -1.84 13.98
CA TYR A 258 6.95 -1.07 14.88
C TYR A 258 5.89 -1.92 15.58
N ALA A 259 5.39 -2.97 14.94
CA ALA A 259 4.54 -3.95 15.61
C ALA A 259 5.31 -4.71 16.68
N ASP A 260 6.53 -5.18 16.39
CA ASP A 260 7.39 -5.85 17.37
C ASP A 260 7.80 -4.91 18.51
N LEU A 261 8.04 -3.62 18.21
CA LEU A 261 8.36 -2.62 19.23
C LEU A 261 7.22 -2.44 20.23
N TYR A 262 5.96 -2.38 19.75
CA TYR A 262 4.79 -2.28 20.61
C TYR A 262 4.62 -3.54 21.48
N LEU A 263 4.70 -4.72 20.88
CA LEU A 263 4.58 -6.01 21.59
C LEU A 263 5.68 -6.17 22.64
N LYS A 264 6.91 -5.77 22.32
CA LYS A 264 8.01 -5.74 23.28
C LYS A 264 7.69 -4.88 24.50
N TYR A 265 7.18 -3.65 24.30
CA TYR A 265 6.78 -2.79 25.43
C TYR A 265 5.60 -3.38 26.21
N TYR A 266 4.68 -4.07 25.52
CA TYR A 266 3.57 -4.77 26.17
C TYR A 266 4.06 -5.88 27.11
N GLU A 267 5.07 -6.65 26.69
CA GLU A 267 5.70 -7.73 27.48
C GLU A 267 6.59 -7.19 28.62
N GLU A 268 7.23 -6.04 28.43
CA GLU A 268 8.08 -5.39 29.44
C GLU A 268 7.28 -4.63 30.51
N CYS A 269 5.94 -4.68 30.47
CA CYS A 269 5.09 -3.98 31.43
C CYS A 269 5.28 -4.53 32.86
N PRO A 270 5.48 -3.66 33.87
CA PRO A 270 5.44 -4.09 35.27
C PRO A 270 4.09 -4.74 35.62
N ALA A 271 4.15 -5.73 36.54
CA ALA A 271 2.96 -6.51 36.90
C ALA A 271 1.80 -5.69 37.51
N GLU A 272 2.08 -4.48 37.97
CA GLU A 272 1.15 -3.58 38.67
C GLU A 272 0.48 -2.56 37.68
N GLU A 273 0.90 -2.52 36.41
CA GLU A 273 0.40 -1.60 35.40
C GLU A 273 -0.43 -2.33 34.33
N ASP A 274 -1.30 -1.59 33.62
CA ASP A 274 -1.99 -2.08 32.45
C ASP A 274 -1.03 -2.15 31.25
N PRO A 275 -0.82 -3.35 30.65
CA PRO A 275 0.17 -3.51 29.59
C PRO A 275 -0.07 -2.67 28.35
N ALA A 276 -1.33 -2.49 27.95
CA ALA A 276 -1.66 -1.69 26.77
C ALA A 276 -1.37 -0.21 27.02
N ALA A 277 -1.79 0.33 28.17
CA ALA A 277 -1.53 1.72 28.54
C ALA A 277 -0.02 1.99 28.67
N TYR A 278 0.73 1.07 29.30
CA TYR A 278 2.18 1.17 29.42
C TYR A 278 2.87 1.19 28.07
N ALA A 279 2.55 0.25 27.19
CA ALA A 279 3.13 0.17 25.86
C ALA A 279 2.79 1.39 24.98
N MET A 280 1.52 1.85 25.00
CA MET A 280 1.09 3.05 24.28
C MET A 280 1.84 4.31 24.74
N LYS A 281 2.09 4.44 26.04
CA LYS A 281 2.84 5.56 26.62
C LYS A 281 4.29 5.60 26.12
N LYS A 282 4.91 4.45 25.90
CA LYS A 282 6.31 4.33 25.43
C LYS A 282 6.46 4.35 23.93
N TYR A 283 5.44 3.91 23.20
CA TYR A 283 5.51 3.76 21.74
C TYR A 283 5.73 5.11 21.04
N ARG A 284 6.73 5.17 20.19
CA ARG A 284 7.02 6.36 19.35
C ARG A 284 7.57 5.90 18.00
N VAL A 285 7.05 6.48 16.93
CA VAL A 285 7.60 6.34 15.59
C VAL A 285 8.70 7.38 15.40
N ARG A 286 9.85 6.94 14.87
CA ARG A 286 10.96 7.85 14.56
C ARG A 286 10.64 8.63 13.30
N GLU A 287 10.92 9.92 13.32
CA GLU A 287 10.67 10.79 12.16
C GLU A 287 11.49 10.37 10.93
N GLU A 288 12.72 9.84 11.12
CA GLU A 288 13.56 9.35 10.02
C GLU A 288 12.91 8.17 9.28
N ASP A 289 12.26 7.26 10.01
CA ASP A 289 11.57 6.10 9.42
C ASP A 289 10.34 6.53 8.61
N ARG A 290 9.60 7.52 9.12
CA ARG A 290 8.47 8.13 8.42
C ARG A 290 8.91 8.89 7.16
N GLN A 291 10.00 9.67 7.28
CA GLN A 291 10.58 10.40 6.14
C GLN A 291 11.13 9.44 5.08
N MET A 292 11.72 8.34 5.46
CA MET A 292 12.16 7.30 4.53
C MET A 292 11.00 6.75 3.68
N LEU A 293 9.85 6.46 4.31
CA LEU A 293 8.65 6.02 3.57
C LEU A 293 8.09 7.10 2.65
N LEU A 294 8.11 8.39 3.07
CA LEU A 294 7.72 9.52 2.23
C LEU A 294 8.64 9.68 1.02
N ASP A 295 9.94 9.53 1.22
CA ASP A 295 10.95 9.64 0.17
C ASP A 295 10.88 8.48 -0.83
N LEU A 296 10.49 7.30 -0.35
CA LEU A 296 10.29 6.13 -1.20
C LEU A 296 9.05 6.26 -2.09
N TYR A 297 7.90 6.62 -1.49
CA TYR A 297 6.67 6.88 -2.26
C TYR A 297 5.58 7.56 -1.42
N ASN A 298 5.01 8.65 -1.95
CA ASN A 298 3.83 9.29 -1.38
C ASN A 298 3.04 10.05 -2.47
N ARG A 299 1.71 10.19 -2.31
CA ARG A 299 0.84 11.03 -3.15
C ARG A 299 0.48 12.34 -2.46
N GLY A 300 1.47 13.23 -2.30
CA GLY A 300 1.26 14.52 -1.62
C GLY A 300 1.22 14.41 -0.10
N GLY A 301 1.93 13.46 0.45
CA GLY A 301 2.02 13.16 1.88
C GLY A 301 1.22 11.93 2.29
N PHE A 302 1.17 11.70 3.60
CA PHE A 302 0.42 10.62 4.23
C PHE A 302 -0.81 11.13 4.98
N HIS A 303 -1.78 10.23 5.18
CA HIS A 303 -2.96 10.40 6.01
C HIS A 303 -3.26 9.08 6.73
N THR A 304 -3.92 9.12 7.88
CA THR A 304 -4.30 7.92 8.65
C THR A 304 -5.55 7.20 8.10
N GLY A 305 -6.05 7.63 6.94
CA GLY A 305 -7.28 7.07 6.38
C GLY A 305 -8.52 7.54 7.14
N TYR A 306 -9.52 6.67 7.26
CA TYR A 306 -10.78 6.97 7.93
C TYR A 306 -10.80 6.53 9.41
N TYR A 307 -9.72 6.00 9.95
CA TYR A 307 -9.70 5.45 11.31
C TYR A 307 -10.15 6.44 12.39
N HIS A 308 -9.81 7.75 12.23
CA HIS A 308 -10.20 8.82 13.14
C HIS A 308 -10.96 9.97 12.48
N THR A 309 -11.03 10.02 11.15
CA THR A 309 -11.61 11.15 10.42
C THR A 309 -12.52 10.64 9.32
N GLN A 310 -13.77 11.03 9.34
CA GLN A 310 -14.70 10.79 8.23
C GLN A 310 -14.77 12.03 7.33
N ASN A 311 -14.59 11.86 6.01
CA ASN A 311 -14.77 12.91 4.99
C ASN A 311 -13.83 14.12 5.14
N GLY A 312 -12.55 13.89 5.47
CA GLY A 312 -11.55 14.95 5.62
C GLY A 312 -11.03 15.50 4.29
N ARG A 313 -11.04 16.84 4.11
CA ARG A 313 -10.41 17.51 2.97
C ARG A 313 -8.90 17.27 2.93
N GLU A 314 -8.29 17.06 4.08
CA GLU A 314 -6.87 16.77 4.29
C GLU A 314 -6.43 15.46 3.62
N MET A 315 -7.36 14.55 3.36
CA MET A 315 -7.09 13.31 2.63
C MET A 315 -6.78 13.53 1.15
N ILE A 316 -7.15 14.69 0.57
CA ILE A 316 -7.03 14.96 -0.87
C ILE A 316 -5.65 15.51 -1.21
N SER A 317 -5.05 14.99 -2.28
CA SER A 317 -3.82 15.48 -2.92
C SER A 317 -4.16 16.26 -4.20
N LEU A 318 -4.38 17.57 -4.09
CA LEU A 318 -4.85 18.42 -5.20
C LEU A 318 -3.80 18.60 -6.31
N ASN A 319 -2.52 18.44 -5.99
CA ASN A 319 -1.42 18.82 -6.87
C ASN A 319 -0.78 17.63 -7.61
N ARG A 320 -0.91 16.41 -7.07
CA ARG A 320 -0.21 15.22 -7.58
C ARG A 320 -1.07 13.95 -7.46
N PRO A 321 -1.20 13.15 -8.54
CA PRO A 321 -1.90 11.87 -8.50
C PRO A 321 -0.96 10.68 -8.23
N ASN A 322 0.35 10.92 -8.33
CA ASN A 322 1.43 9.95 -8.21
C ASN A 322 2.48 10.43 -7.19
N HIS A 323 3.66 9.85 -7.20
CA HIS A 323 4.74 10.22 -6.28
C HIS A 323 5.04 11.71 -6.30
N ALA A 324 4.91 12.37 -5.16
CA ALA A 324 5.14 13.80 -5.00
C ALA A 324 6.58 14.13 -4.63
N GLY A 325 7.34 13.14 -4.18
CA GLY A 325 8.68 13.35 -3.64
C GLY A 325 8.69 14.01 -2.26
N VAL A 326 9.87 14.42 -1.85
CA VAL A 326 10.12 15.14 -0.60
C VAL A 326 10.88 16.44 -0.89
N PRO A 327 10.76 17.50 -0.03
CA PRO A 327 11.53 18.73 -0.18
C PRO A 327 13.03 18.46 -0.29
N ALA A 328 13.63 18.84 -1.43
CA ALA A 328 15.03 18.61 -1.69
C ALA A 328 15.87 19.89 -1.65
N VAL A 329 15.41 20.93 -2.33
CA VAL A 329 16.14 22.19 -2.41
C VAL A 329 15.20 23.39 -2.31
N LYS A 330 15.69 24.48 -1.75
CA LYS A 330 15.06 25.80 -1.75
C LYS A 330 15.76 26.70 -2.75
N VAL A 331 15.05 27.19 -3.74
CA VAL A 331 15.58 28.02 -4.82
C VAL A 331 15.92 29.41 -4.32
N LEU A 332 17.15 29.88 -4.61
CA LEU A 332 17.65 31.18 -4.18
C LEU A 332 17.70 32.21 -5.31
N ALA A 333 18.27 31.82 -6.46
CA ALA A 333 18.49 32.70 -7.59
C ALA A 333 18.55 31.93 -8.92
N LYS A 334 18.22 32.59 -10.03
CA LYS A 334 18.43 32.07 -11.38
C LYS A 334 19.27 33.04 -12.19
N LYS A 335 20.33 32.55 -12.84
CA LYS A 335 21.15 33.30 -13.79
C LYS A 335 21.28 32.51 -15.09
N GLY A 336 20.62 32.96 -16.14
CA GLY A 336 20.59 32.27 -17.43
C GLY A 336 20.01 30.84 -17.33
N ARG A 337 20.83 29.84 -17.59
CA ARG A 337 20.49 28.41 -17.53
C ARG A 337 20.92 27.73 -16.24
N ASN A 338 21.23 28.48 -15.19
CA ASN A 338 21.61 27.91 -13.91
C ASN A 338 20.76 28.49 -12.78
N VAL A 339 20.32 27.60 -11.89
CA VAL A 339 19.63 27.95 -10.66
C VAL A 339 20.55 27.63 -9.48
N THR A 340 20.76 28.62 -8.62
CA THR A 340 21.38 28.39 -7.30
C THR A 340 20.29 28.05 -6.31
N ALA A 341 20.42 26.94 -5.64
CA ALA A 341 19.47 26.48 -4.62
C ALA A 341 20.22 26.00 -3.37
N LYS A 342 19.57 26.08 -2.21
CA LYS A 342 20.06 25.55 -0.93
C LYS A 342 19.50 24.16 -0.71
N ALA A 343 20.35 23.19 -0.44
CA ALA A 343 19.94 21.82 -0.12
C ALA A 343 19.19 21.79 1.23
N LEU A 344 18.02 21.19 1.26
CA LEU A 344 17.17 21.00 2.44
C LEU A 344 17.40 19.63 3.11
N THR A 345 17.98 18.72 2.37
CA THR A 345 18.42 17.38 2.79
C THR A 345 19.78 17.07 2.14
N ASP A 346 20.46 16.01 2.59
CA ASP A 346 21.61 15.50 1.86
C ASP A 346 21.17 14.98 0.50
N LEU A 347 21.91 15.35 -0.54
CA LEU A 347 21.72 14.91 -1.91
C LEU A 347 22.90 14.04 -2.31
N TYR A 348 22.62 13.01 -3.09
CA TYR A 348 23.65 12.06 -3.56
C TYR A 348 23.64 11.94 -5.08
N PRO A 349 24.73 11.45 -5.69
CA PRO A 349 24.75 11.17 -7.12
C PRO A 349 23.56 10.28 -7.53
N GLN A 350 22.98 10.56 -8.69
CA GLN A 350 21.79 9.89 -9.23
C GLN A 350 20.46 10.20 -8.53
N ASP A 351 20.43 11.03 -7.48
CA ASP A 351 19.17 11.59 -6.97
C ASP A 351 18.49 12.41 -8.06
N ILE A 352 17.15 12.32 -8.13
CA ILE A 352 16.38 13.07 -9.13
C ILE A 352 15.56 14.15 -8.44
N ILE A 353 15.81 15.40 -8.87
CA ILE A 353 15.03 16.57 -8.47
C ILE A 353 14.13 16.97 -9.63
N GLU A 354 12.82 17.05 -9.38
CA GLU A 354 11.87 17.52 -10.36
C GLU A 354 11.93 19.05 -10.47
N LEU A 355 12.00 19.53 -11.71
CA LEU A 355 12.03 20.95 -12.04
C LEU A 355 10.60 21.47 -12.30
N PRO A 356 10.33 22.78 -12.17
CA PRO A 356 9.05 23.34 -12.56
C PRO A 356 8.71 23.06 -14.02
N MET A 357 7.44 22.73 -14.26
CA MET A 357 6.95 22.43 -15.60
C MET A 357 7.02 23.67 -16.50
N ARG A 358 7.65 23.55 -17.66
CA ARG A 358 7.75 24.62 -18.64
C ARG A 358 6.44 24.77 -19.42
N LYS A 359 6.16 25.96 -19.92
CA LYS A 359 4.97 26.25 -20.71
C LYS A 359 4.93 25.36 -21.96
N GLY A 360 3.77 24.75 -22.20
CA GLY A 360 3.58 23.86 -23.38
C GLY A 360 4.16 22.45 -23.22
N ARG A 361 4.64 22.08 -22.04
CA ARG A 361 5.06 20.71 -21.77
C ARG A 361 3.97 19.96 -21.01
N GLU A 362 3.88 18.66 -21.25
CA GLU A 362 2.96 17.76 -20.53
C GLU A 362 3.56 17.17 -19.25
N LYS A 363 4.91 17.18 -19.16
CA LYS A 363 5.66 16.63 -18.03
C LYS A 363 6.71 17.62 -17.56
N ALA A 364 6.98 17.61 -16.28
CA ALA A 364 8.10 18.33 -15.68
C ALA A 364 9.44 17.75 -16.15
N ASP A 365 10.45 18.61 -16.26
CA ASP A 365 11.83 18.18 -16.50
C ASP A 365 12.45 17.69 -15.18
N ASN A 366 13.53 16.92 -15.27
CA ASN A 366 14.23 16.39 -14.13
C ASN A 366 15.71 16.82 -14.17
N TYR A 367 16.27 17.07 -13.00
CA TYR A 367 17.71 17.19 -12.79
C TYR A 367 18.21 15.97 -12.05
N THR A 368 19.20 15.30 -12.61
CA THR A 368 19.91 14.20 -11.93
C THR A 368 21.16 14.77 -11.26
N CYS A 369 21.25 14.61 -9.95
CA CYS A 369 22.42 15.06 -9.18
C CYS A 369 23.68 14.33 -9.65
N LYS A 370 24.74 15.10 -9.86
CA LYS A 370 26.05 14.55 -10.28
C LYS A 370 26.95 14.29 -9.08
N ASP A 371 26.89 15.16 -8.11
CA ASP A 371 27.76 15.17 -6.94
C ASP A 371 26.95 15.13 -5.65
N ALA A 372 27.59 14.68 -4.56
CA ALA A 372 27.01 14.75 -3.23
C ALA A 372 26.99 16.21 -2.72
N VAL A 373 25.86 16.62 -2.13
CA VAL A 373 25.69 17.95 -1.53
C VAL A 373 25.10 17.80 -0.15
N ARG A 374 25.78 18.28 0.88
CA ARG A 374 25.28 18.24 2.27
C ARG A 374 24.13 19.22 2.49
N LYS A 375 23.20 18.84 3.36
CA LYS A 375 22.13 19.74 3.84
C LYS A 375 22.68 21.10 4.26
N GLY A 376 22.02 22.16 3.81
CA GLY A 376 22.42 23.54 4.08
C GLY A 376 23.40 24.16 3.09
N MET A 377 24.09 23.37 2.27
CA MET A 377 25.00 23.86 1.25
C MET A 377 24.25 24.27 -0.02
N ASN A 378 24.90 25.13 -0.82
CA ASN A 378 24.35 25.54 -2.11
C ASN A 378 24.69 24.55 -3.21
N VAL A 379 23.75 24.33 -4.10
CA VAL A 379 23.87 23.49 -5.29
C VAL A 379 23.53 24.31 -6.54
N GLN A 380 24.28 24.09 -7.63
CA GLN A 380 24.01 24.67 -8.95
C GLN A 380 23.24 23.66 -9.79
N ILE A 381 22.02 24.01 -10.19
CA ILE A 381 21.16 23.15 -10.95
C ILE A 381 21.02 23.70 -12.37
N PRO A 382 21.54 23.00 -13.38
CA PRO A 382 21.32 23.35 -14.78
C PRO A 382 19.83 23.24 -15.14
N VAL A 383 19.32 24.26 -15.80
CA VAL A 383 17.93 24.34 -16.23
C VAL A 383 17.81 24.87 -17.66
N PHE A 384 16.68 24.70 -18.29
CA PHE A 384 16.41 25.37 -19.57
C PHE A 384 16.17 26.87 -19.34
N ALA A 385 16.45 27.68 -20.37
CA ALA A 385 16.30 29.13 -20.27
C ALA A 385 14.85 29.55 -19.88
N ASP A 386 13.86 28.83 -20.40
CA ASP A 386 12.43 29.03 -20.19
C ASP A 386 11.87 28.31 -18.94
N THR A 387 12.70 27.62 -18.14
CA THR A 387 12.27 27.04 -16.88
C THR A 387 11.75 28.13 -15.96
N PRO A 388 10.48 28.03 -15.46
CA PRO A 388 9.94 28.99 -14.53
C PRO A 388 10.80 29.09 -13.27
N PHE A 389 10.86 30.28 -12.70
CA PHE A 389 11.64 30.56 -11.50
C PHE A 389 10.82 31.39 -10.53
N LYS A 390 10.81 30.96 -9.29
CA LYS A 390 10.31 31.72 -8.16
C LYS A 390 11.27 31.58 -7.00
N ARG A 391 11.74 32.71 -6.46
CA ARG A 391 12.60 32.69 -5.26
C ARG A 391 11.87 32.06 -4.09
N ASP A 392 12.58 31.31 -3.26
CA ASP A 392 12.08 30.55 -2.11
C ASP A 392 11.14 29.39 -2.46
N GLU A 393 10.95 29.07 -3.74
CA GLU A 393 10.26 27.87 -4.16
C GLU A 393 11.02 26.61 -3.74
N ILE A 394 10.29 25.56 -3.36
CA ILE A 394 10.86 24.28 -2.99
C ILE A 394 10.69 23.32 -4.16
N TRP A 395 11.82 22.71 -4.60
CA TRP A 395 11.79 21.63 -5.56
C TRP A 395 11.96 20.30 -4.86
N MET A 396 11.28 19.29 -5.39
CA MET A 396 11.11 18.00 -4.75
C MET A 396 12.09 16.97 -5.29
N ARG A 397 12.66 16.14 -4.40
CA ARG A 397 13.35 14.91 -4.80
C ARG A 397 12.31 13.83 -5.05
N THR A 398 12.28 13.29 -6.27
CA THR A 398 11.37 12.23 -6.68
C THR A 398 12.06 10.86 -6.79
N ARG A 399 13.38 10.83 -6.60
CA ARG A 399 14.13 9.59 -6.46
C ARG A 399 15.33 9.82 -5.53
N ASN A 400 15.41 9.01 -4.51
CA ASN A 400 16.55 8.88 -3.61
C ASN A 400 17.34 7.62 -4.00
N SER A 401 18.45 7.79 -4.71
CA SER A 401 19.24 6.66 -5.22
C SER A 401 19.85 5.85 -4.10
N THR A 402 20.47 6.50 -3.14
CA THR A 402 21.13 5.84 -2.01
C THR A 402 20.15 5.01 -1.21
N LEU A 403 18.93 5.53 -0.95
CA LEU A 403 17.88 4.77 -0.29
C LEU A 403 17.49 3.51 -1.09
N ILE A 404 17.27 3.68 -2.39
CA ILE A 404 16.89 2.56 -3.27
C ILE A 404 17.99 1.50 -3.29
N ASP A 405 19.25 1.92 -3.44
CA ASP A 405 20.39 1.00 -3.51
C ASP A 405 20.58 0.25 -2.18
N THR A 406 20.48 0.95 -1.04
CA THR A 406 20.52 0.33 0.28
C THR A 406 19.41 -0.73 0.46
N LEU A 407 18.17 -0.38 0.10
CA LEU A 407 17.05 -1.34 0.20
C LEU A 407 17.22 -2.54 -0.75
N ARG A 408 17.80 -2.32 -1.93
CA ARG A 408 18.10 -3.41 -2.85
C ARG A 408 19.18 -4.32 -2.31
N GLU A 409 20.27 -3.75 -1.79
CA GLU A 409 21.36 -4.54 -1.18
C GLU A 409 20.89 -5.35 0.01
N GLU A 410 20.04 -4.76 0.87
CA GLU A 410 19.58 -5.38 2.09
C GLU A 410 18.52 -6.47 1.86
N PHE A 411 17.50 -6.20 1.02
CA PHE A 411 16.32 -7.05 0.92
C PHE A 411 16.11 -7.71 -0.44
N VAL A 412 16.65 -7.15 -1.53
CA VAL A 412 16.43 -7.68 -2.88
C VAL A 412 17.58 -8.60 -3.30
N ASN A 413 18.81 -8.14 -3.14
CA ASN A 413 20.01 -8.88 -3.53
C ASN A 413 20.64 -9.64 -2.35
N GLY A 414 20.21 -9.35 -1.13
CA GLY A 414 20.68 -10.02 0.08
C GLY A 414 20.22 -11.48 0.15
N LYS A 415 21.00 -12.31 0.86
CA LYS A 415 20.51 -13.64 1.22
C LYS A 415 19.49 -13.49 2.35
N ILE A 416 18.35 -14.14 2.22
CA ILE A 416 17.36 -14.24 3.30
C ILE A 416 18.06 -14.93 4.46
N LYS A 417 18.08 -14.26 5.61
CA LYS A 417 18.69 -14.76 6.86
C LYS A 417 17.75 -15.70 7.57
#